data_f4bf70828858255184cc7f62cd8844d0
#
_entry.id   f4bf70828858255184cc7f62cd8844d0
#
_cell.length_a   1.000
_cell.length_b   1.000
_cell.length_c   1.000
_cell.angle_alpha   90.00
_cell.angle_beta   90.00
_cell.angle_gamma   90.00
#
_symmetry.space_group_name_H-M   'P 1'
#
loop_
_entity.id
_entity.type
_entity.pdbx_description
1 polymer ?
#
loop_
_entity_poly.entity_id
_entity_poly.type
_entity_poly.pdbx_seq_one_letter_code
_entity_poly.pdbx_strand_id
1 'polypeptide(L)'
;RITVNRSVAQFSCKLNCSEKLWNPRESRLNGKSKEAVETNAKIDRLLVSIHKAFDILAERKTDFDAVSVKNLFQGGMDSRMTLLKLFDRHIEEVKSLVGVEYSLRTIPNYIYTRQRLAEFISSRYKVSDLAFGQLNEQFIREFQEYVVIKCGLSVETVRHYLALLKRVCRIAFKEGHSDKYHFEHYTLPKKLEKPPRALSREDFEKLRDLE
;
A
#
# COMPACT_ATOMS: atom_id res chain seq x y z
N ARG A 1 -23.28 15.37 8.62
CA ARG A 1 -24.23 15.32 7.51
C ARG A 1 -23.68 16.06 6.31
N ILE A 2 -23.72 15.46 5.14
CA ILE A 2 -23.39 16.06 3.85
C ILE A 2 -24.71 16.23 3.09
N THR A 3 -24.90 17.38 2.47
CA THR A 3 -26.07 17.66 1.64
C THR A 3 -25.62 18.16 0.28
N VAL A 4 -26.03 17.48 -0.79
CA VAL A 4 -25.71 17.83 -2.19
C VAL A 4 -26.95 17.57 -3.04
N ASN A 5 -27.38 18.54 -3.85
CA ASN A 5 -28.51 18.39 -4.78
C ASN A 5 -29.77 17.78 -4.14
N ARG A 6 -30.16 18.25 -2.95
CA ARG A 6 -31.27 17.73 -2.13
C ARG A 6 -31.09 16.31 -1.59
N SER A 7 -29.99 15.63 -1.93
CA SER A 7 -29.61 14.35 -1.33
C SER A 7 -28.87 14.57 -0.02
N VAL A 8 -29.05 13.67 0.95
CA VAL A 8 -28.44 13.76 2.29
C VAL A 8 -27.74 12.46 2.62
N ALA A 9 -26.48 12.55 3.03
CA ALA A 9 -25.73 11.43 3.55
C ALA A 9 -25.21 11.71 4.97
N GLN A 10 -25.23 10.70 5.83
CA GLN A 10 -24.73 10.80 7.20
C GLN A 10 -23.61 9.79 7.45
N PHE A 11 -22.68 10.17 8.32
CA PHE A 11 -21.62 9.31 8.81
C PHE A 11 -21.16 9.76 10.19
N SER A 12 -20.55 8.87 10.95
CA SER A 12 -19.93 9.21 12.23
C SER A 12 -18.47 9.62 12.01
N CYS A 13 -18.06 10.75 12.56
CA CYS A 13 -16.69 11.22 12.55
C CYS A 13 -15.82 10.54 13.63
N LYS A 14 -16.42 9.71 14.52
CA LYS A 14 -15.76 9.03 15.64
C LYS A 14 -14.92 9.97 16.54
N LEU A 15 -15.32 11.22 16.63
CA LEU A 15 -14.74 12.19 17.54
C LEU A 15 -15.58 12.23 18.83
N ASN A 16 -14.92 12.20 19.97
CA ASN A 16 -15.52 12.35 21.28
C ASN A 16 -15.10 13.70 21.85
N CYS A 17 -16.01 14.37 22.53
CA CYS A 17 -15.73 15.64 23.20
C CYS A 17 -16.64 15.80 24.43
N SER A 18 -16.25 16.70 25.31
CA SER A 18 -17.06 17.08 26.48
C SER A 18 -18.34 17.79 26.01
N GLU A 19 -19.51 17.33 26.46
CA GLU A 19 -20.80 17.90 26.12
C GLU A 19 -20.90 19.41 26.50
N LYS A 20 -20.25 19.78 27.60
CA LYS A 20 -20.23 21.18 28.09
C LYS A 20 -19.53 22.16 27.13
N LEU A 21 -18.61 21.65 26.31
CA LEU A 21 -17.84 22.47 25.36
C LEU A 21 -18.48 22.50 23.97
N TRP A 22 -19.42 21.61 23.69
CA TRP A 22 -20.01 21.49 22.35
C TRP A 22 -21.00 22.60 22.06
N ASN A 23 -20.80 23.32 20.97
CA ASN A 23 -21.74 24.30 20.43
C ASN A 23 -22.47 23.72 19.20
N PRO A 24 -23.75 23.33 19.34
CA PRO A 24 -24.52 22.76 18.23
C PRO A 24 -24.74 23.69 17.07
N ARG A 25 -24.82 25.03 17.32
CA ARG A 25 -25.05 26.04 16.28
C ARG A 25 -23.86 26.22 15.37
N GLU A 26 -22.67 26.19 15.93
CA GLU A 26 -21.41 26.34 15.19
C GLU A 26 -20.83 24.98 14.76
N SER A 27 -21.36 23.87 15.29
CA SER A 27 -20.82 22.53 15.10
C SER A 27 -19.33 22.41 15.49
N ARG A 28 -18.97 23.08 16.60
CA ARG A 28 -17.61 23.20 17.12
C ARG A 28 -17.61 23.25 18.65
N LEU A 29 -16.41 23.08 19.23
CA LEU A 29 -16.21 23.25 20.65
C LEU A 29 -15.89 24.71 20.98
N ASN A 30 -16.52 25.22 22.03
CA ASN A 30 -16.26 26.56 22.57
C ASN A 30 -14.98 26.59 23.42
N GLY A 31 -14.35 27.77 23.45
CA GLY A 31 -13.19 28.03 24.31
C GLY A 31 -11.83 27.69 23.63
N LYS A 32 -10.76 27.94 24.43
CA LYS A 32 -9.35 27.77 24.00
C LYS A 32 -8.67 26.64 24.75
N SER A 33 -9.44 25.73 25.34
CA SER A 33 -8.86 24.56 25.99
C SER A 33 -8.13 23.68 24.97
N LYS A 34 -7.14 22.91 25.42
CA LYS A 34 -6.39 21.98 24.56
C LYS A 34 -7.34 21.02 23.83
N GLU A 35 -8.36 20.49 24.53
CA GLU A 35 -9.40 19.65 23.94
C GLU A 35 -10.16 20.34 22.82
N ALA A 36 -10.58 21.59 23.04
CA ALA A 36 -11.32 22.37 22.04
C ALA A 36 -10.46 22.62 20.79
N VAL A 37 -9.21 23.04 20.96
CA VAL A 37 -8.28 23.32 19.86
C VAL A 37 -7.99 22.05 19.03
N GLU A 38 -7.64 20.94 19.70
CA GLU A 38 -7.32 19.69 19.01
C GLU A 38 -8.55 19.10 18.28
N THR A 39 -9.73 19.14 18.91
CA THR A 39 -10.95 18.58 18.31
C THR A 39 -11.40 19.44 17.16
N ASN A 40 -11.40 20.77 17.30
CA ASN A 40 -11.73 21.68 16.21
C ASN A 40 -10.77 21.52 15.02
N ALA A 41 -9.48 21.36 15.26
CA ALA A 41 -8.51 21.07 14.20
C ALA A 41 -8.79 19.74 13.47
N LYS A 42 -9.28 18.71 14.18
CA LYS A 42 -9.71 17.45 13.55
C LYS A 42 -10.96 17.66 12.71
N ILE A 43 -11.93 18.44 13.19
CA ILE A 43 -13.13 18.80 12.42
C ILE A 43 -12.76 19.54 11.14
N ASP A 44 -11.83 20.50 11.20
CA ASP A 44 -11.36 21.25 10.03
C ASP A 44 -10.71 20.34 8.99
N ARG A 45 -9.87 19.39 9.42
CA ARG A 45 -9.27 18.41 8.51
C ARG A 45 -10.31 17.53 7.82
N LEU A 46 -11.37 17.12 8.55
CA LEU A 46 -12.47 16.36 7.97
C LEU A 46 -13.23 17.19 6.92
N LEU A 47 -13.52 18.47 7.21
CA LEU A 47 -14.19 19.38 6.28
C LEU A 47 -13.37 19.57 4.99
N VAL A 48 -12.06 19.81 5.12
CA VAL A 48 -11.14 19.90 3.96
C VAL A 48 -11.17 18.62 3.12
N SER A 49 -11.19 17.45 3.76
CA SER A 49 -11.23 16.17 3.04
C SER A 49 -12.56 15.93 2.32
N ILE A 50 -13.67 16.37 2.91
CA ILE A 50 -15.01 16.30 2.28
C ILE A 50 -15.09 17.24 1.08
N HIS A 51 -14.57 18.48 1.22
CA HIS A 51 -14.53 19.43 0.11
C HIS A 51 -13.68 18.92 -1.04
N LYS A 52 -12.51 18.34 -0.77
CA LYS A 52 -11.70 17.69 -1.82
C LYS A 52 -12.46 16.58 -2.56
N ALA A 53 -13.21 15.75 -1.83
CA ALA A 53 -14.02 14.71 -2.44
C ALA A 53 -15.14 15.31 -3.32
N PHE A 54 -15.74 16.39 -2.89
CA PHE A 54 -16.74 17.14 -3.67
C PHE A 54 -16.12 17.73 -4.94
N ASP A 55 -14.98 18.40 -4.84
CA ASP A 55 -14.28 19.05 -5.96
C ASP A 55 -13.90 18.02 -7.03
N ILE A 56 -13.37 16.85 -6.62
CA ILE A 56 -13.03 15.75 -7.54
C ILE A 56 -14.27 15.26 -8.32
N LEU A 57 -15.43 15.16 -7.67
CA LEU A 57 -16.67 14.76 -8.34
C LEU A 57 -17.20 15.85 -9.26
N ALA A 58 -17.11 17.13 -8.84
CA ALA A 58 -17.52 18.27 -9.63
C ALA A 58 -16.69 18.43 -10.91
N GLU A 59 -15.37 18.19 -10.85
CA GLU A 59 -14.47 18.21 -12.02
C GLU A 59 -14.82 17.14 -13.06
N ARG A 60 -15.34 15.99 -12.64
CA ARG A 60 -15.74 14.89 -13.55
C ARG A 60 -16.96 15.19 -14.40
N LYS A 61 -17.63 16.33 -14.19
CA LYS A 61 -18.85 16.77 -14.91
C LYS A 61 -19.97 15.70 -15.00
N THR A 62 -20.02 14.80 -14.03
CA THR A 62 -21.05 13.78 -13.90
C THR A 62 -22.04 14.20 -12.79
N ASP A 63 -23.30 13.87 -12.92
CA ASP A 63 -24.26 14.06 -11.84
C ASP A 63 -23.85 13.20 -10.65
N PHE A 64 -23.76 13.83 -9.48
CA PHE A 64 -23.42 13.15 -8.23
C PHE A 64 -24.28 13.67 -7.09
N ASP A 65 -24.41 12.87 -6.05
CA ASP A 65 -25.23 13.12 -4.87
C ASP A 65 -24.40 13.12 -3.58
N ALA A 66 -25.03 13.36 -2.44
CA ALA A 66 -24.35 13.33 -1.15
C ALA A 66 -23.77 11.96 -0.79
N VAL A 67 -24.37 10.87 -1.31
CA VAL A 67 -23.88 9.50 -1.10
C VAL A 67 -22.59 9.29 -1.87
N SER A 68 -22.51 9.81 -3.09
CA SER A 68 -21.28 9.76 -3.91
C SER A 68 -20.12 10.50 -3.24
N VAL A 69 -20.38 11.71 -2.67
CA VAL A 69 -19.36 12.46 -1.90
C VAL A 69 -18.95 11.69 -0.65
N LYS A 70 -19.92 11.14 0.09
CA LYS A 70 -19.65 10.30 1.27
C LYS A 70 -18.79 9.08 0.90
N ASN A 71 -19.16 8.36 -0.16
CA ASN A 71 -18.45 7.17 -0.60
C ASN A 71 -17.02 7.52 -1.06
N LEU A 72 -16.83 8.61 -1.77
CA LEU A 72 -15.50 9.07 -2.16
C LEU A 72 -14.71 9.56 -0.95
N PHE A 73 -15.30 10.29 -0.03
CA PHE A 73 -14.68 10.73 1.21
C PHE A 73 -14.34 9.54 2.13
N GLN A 74 -15.28 8.63 2.36
CA GLN A 74 -15.07 7.43 3.18
C GLN A 74 -14.22 6.40 2.43
N GLY A 75 -14.46 6.21 1.14
CA GLY A 75 -13.65 5.40 0.27
C GLY A 75 -12.25 5.98 0.08
N GLY A 76 -12.08 7.29 0.13
CA GLY A 76 -10.78 7.95 0.24
C GLY A 76 -10.10 7.74 1.59
N MET A 77 -10.84 7.41 2.65
CA MET A 77 -10.30 7.00 3.95
C MET A 77 -10.12 5.47 4.07
N ASP A 78 -11.02 4.68 3.45
CA ASP A 78 -10.97 3.20 3.45
C ASP A 78 -10.43 2.61 2.12
N SER A 79 -10.44 3.37 1.02
CA SER A 79 -9.89 2.96 -0.27
C SER A 79 -8.56 3.62 -0.61
N ARG A 80 -7.80 4.09 0.38
CA ARG A 80 -6.38 4.32 0.12
C ARG A 80 -5.82 2.99 -0.34
N MET A 81 -5.31 3.02 -1.57
CA MET A 81 -4.60 1.86 -2.08
C MET A 81 -3.54 1.48 -1.06
N THR A 82 -3.67 0.30 -0.47
CA THR A 82 -2.76 -0.23 0.53
C THR A 82 -1.74 -1.13 -0.15
N LEU A 83 -0.67 -1.47 0.55
CA LEU A 83 0.43 -2.23 -0.01
C LEU A 83 -0.03 -3.58 -0.59
N LEU A 84 -0.78 -4.37 0.20
CA LEU A 84 -1.22 -5.70 -0.25
C LEU A 84 -2.31 -5.61 -1.33
N LYS A 85 -3.23 -4.63 -1.25
CA LYS A 85 -4.22 -4.40 -2.31
C LYS A 85 -3.57 -4.04 -3.65
N LEU A 86 -2.55 -3.18 -3.65
CA LEU A 86 -1.81 -2.85 -4.87
C LEU A 86 -1.03 -4.05 -5.38
N PHE A 87 -0.48 -4.85 -4.48
CA PHE A 87 0.19 -6.10 -4.83
C PHE A 87 -0.77 -7.07 -5.52
N ASP A 88 -1.98 -7.25 -4.94
CA ASP A 88 -3.02 -8.12 -5.50
C ASP A 88 -3.47 -7.64 -6.89
N ARG A 89 -3.72 -6.32 -7.06
CA ARG A 89 -4.03 -5.73 -8.37
C ARG A 89 -2.91 -5.99 -9.38
N HIS A 90 -1.66 -5.76 -8.98
CA HIS A 90 -0.53 -5.99 -9.89
C HIS A 90 -0.34 -7.46 -10.25
N ILE A 91 -0.67 -8.41 -9.35
CA ILE A 91 -0.69 -9.84 -9.67
C ILE A 91 -1.70 -10.14 -10.78
N GLU A 92 -2.91 -9.57 -10.72
CA GLU A 92 -3.91 -9.76 -11.77
C GLU A 92 -3.46 -9.13 -13.11
N GLU A 93 -2.82 -7.97 -13.08
CA GLU A 93 -2.20 -7.37 -14.28
C GLU A 93 -1.13 -8.29 -14.88
N VAL A 94 -0.22 -8.82 -14.06
CA VAL A 94 0.83 -9.77 -14.51
C VAL A 94 0.21 -11.03 -15.12
N LYS A 95 -0.87 -11.56 -14.52
CA LYS A 95 -1.60 -12.72 -15.06
C LYS A 95 -2.19 -12.43 -16.44
N SER A 96 -2.77 -11.26 -16.63
CA SER A 96 -3.39 -10.87 -17.91
C SER A 96 -2.36 -10.70 -19.05
N LEU A 97 -1.11 -10.42 -18.70
CA LEU A 97 -0.01 -10.20 -19.66
C LEU A 97 0.90 -11.43 -19.85
N VAL A 98 0.48 -12.58 -19.35
CA VAL A 98 1.23 -13.83 -19.56
C VAL A 98 1.25 -14.20 -21.04
N GLY A 99 2.42 -14.58 -21.52
CA GLY A 99 2.65 -14.89 -22.94
C GLY A 99 2.97 -13.67 -23.81
N VAL A 100 2.78 -12.44 -23.30
CA VAL A 100 3.15 -11.19 -23.98
C VAL A 100 4.38 -10.58 -23.31
N GLU A 101 4.26 -10.22 -22.02
CA GLU A 101 5.36 -9.58 -21.26
C GLU A 101 5.92 -10.47 -20.15
N TYR A 102 5.13 -11.41 -19.66
CA TYR A 102 5.49 -12.24 -18.51
C TYR A 102 5.43 -13.73 -18.84
N SER A 103 6.34 -14.48 -18.22
CA SER A 103 6.27 -15.95 -18.21
C SER A 103 5.34 -16.43 -17.10
N LEU A 104 4.68 -17.57 -17.31
CA LEU A 104 3.89 -18.27 -16.27
C LEU A 104 4.68 -18.47 -14.98
N ARG A 105 5.99 -18.68 -15.07
CA ARG A 105 6.90 -18.86 -13.91
C ARG A 105 7.05 -17.61 -13.05
N THR A 106 6.63 -16.44 -13.54
CA THR A 106 6.73 -15.16 -12.80
C THR A 106 5.64 -15.04 -11.75
N ILE A 107 4.44 -15.55 -12.03
CA ILE A 107 3.26 -15.42 -11.16
C ILE A 107 3.50 -15.97 -9.74
N PRO A 108 4.00 -17.20 -9.54
CA PRO A 108 4.25 -17.75 -8.21
C PRO A 108 5.16 -16.85 -7.35
N ASN A 109 6.15 -16.21 -7.95
CA ASN A 109 7.08 -15.33 -7.24
C ASN A 109 6.37 -14.11 -6.65
N TYR A 110 5.43 -13.50 -7.38
CA TYR A 110 4.60 -12.40 -6.87
C TYR A 110 3.69 -12.88 -5.74
N ILE A 111 3.02 -14.04 -5.92
CA ILE A 111 2.11 -14.61 -4.91
C ILE A 111 2.89 -14.90 -3.61
N TYR A 112 4.02 -15.57 -3.68
CA TYR A 112 4.84 -15.86 -2.50
C TYR A 112 5.36 -14.60 -1.82
N THR A 113 5.81 -13.61 -2.58
CA THR A 113 6.25 -12.34 -2.02
C THR A 113 5.11 -11.64 -1.28
N ARG A 114 3.92 -11.61 -1.87
CA ARG A 114 2.71 -11.03 -1.27
C ARG A 114 2.31 -11.76 0.02
N GLN A 115 2.37 -13.10 0.03
CA GLN A 115 2.08 -13.90 1.22
C GLN A 115 3.06 -13.60 2.36
N ARG A 116 4.38 -13.58 2.07
CA ARG A 116 5.40 -13.24 3.06
C ARG A 116 5.26 -11.83 3.61
N LEU A 117 4.88 -10.87 2.77
CA LEU A 117 4.55 -9.51 3.22
C LEU A 117 3.34 -9.50 4.16
N ALA A 118 2.26 -10.22 3.84
CA ALA A 118 1.08 -10.30 4.69
C ALA A 118 1.39 -10.93 6.06
N GLU A 119 2.14 -12.03 6.09
CA GLU A 119 2.61 -12.68 7.31
C GLU A 119 3.47 -11.74 8.16
N PHE A 120 4.40 -11.02 7.54
CA PHE A 120 5.27 -10.05 8.19
C PHE A 120 4.44 -8.90 8.80
N ILE A 121 3.55 -8.28 8.02
CA ILE A 121 2.70 -7.19 8.45
C ILE A 121 1.82 -7.62 9.63
N SER A 122 1.17 -8.77 9.53
CA SER A 122 0.34 -9.32 10.60
C SER A 122 1.15 -9.62 11.86
N SER A 123 2.34 -10.22 11.72
CA SER A 123 3.16 -10.60 12.86
C SER A 123 3.78 -9.40 13.57
N ARG A 124 4.25 -8.40 12.83
CA ARG A 124 5.02 -7.26 13.36
C ARG A 124 4.16 -6.08 13.74
N TYR A 125 3.19 -5.72 12.88
CA TYR A 125 2.36 -4.52 13.02
C TYR A 125 0.96 -4.81 13.55
N LYS A 126 0.55 -6.09 13.65
CA LYS A 126 -0.76 -6.52 14.17
C LYS A 126 -1.94 -5.94 13.37
N VAL A 127 -1.75 -5.69 12.10
CA VAL A 127 -2.76 -5.20 11.16
C VAL A 127 -2.82 -6.12 9.94
N SER A 128 -3.91 -6.05 9.19
CA SER A 128 -4.12 -6.88 7.99
C SER A 128 -3.41 -6.33 6.75
N ASP A 129 -3.15 -5.02 6.69
CA ASP A 129 -2.47 -4.35 5.58
C ASP A 129 -1.93 -2.99 6.03
N LEU A 130 -1.06 -2.36 5.24
CA LEU A 130 -0.43 -1.07 5.53
C LEU A 130 -0.68 -0.05 4.42
N ALA A 131 -1.02 1.18 4.81
CA ALA A 131 -1.05 2.32 3.89
C ALA A 131 0.37 2.73 3.49
N PHE A 132 0.58 3.19 2.26
CA PHE A 132 1.89 3.61 1.76
C PHE A 132 2.54 4.71 2.61
N GLY A 133 1.76 5.60 3.22
CA GLY A 133 2.29 6.63 4.14
C GLY A 133 2.93 6.08 5.42
N GLN A 134 2.69 4.81 5.76
CA GLN A 134 3.29 4.13 6.92
C GLN A 134 4.58 3.38 6.56
N LEU A 135 4.86 3.22 5.27
CA LEU A 135 6.09 2.59 4.81
C LEU A 135 7.27 3.54 4.97
N ASN A 136 8.40 2.98 5.34
CA ASN A 136 9.67 3.68 5.44
C ASN A 136 10.82 2.71 5.13
N GLU A 137 12.03 3.21 5.11
CA GLU A 137 13.22 2.37 4.87
C GLU A 137 13.39 1.29 5.95
N GLN A 138 13.01 1.61 7.20
CA GLN A 138 13.08 0.66 8.29
C GLN A 138 12.13 -0.54 8.06
N PHE A 139 10.92 -0.31 7.55
CA PHE A 139 10.00 -1.39 7.16
C PHE A 139 10.67 -2.35 6.16
N ILE A 140 11.39 -1.81 5.18
CA ILE A 140 12.07 -2.62 4.16
C ILE A 140 13.19 -3.46 4.80
N ARG A 141 13.97 -2.88 5.72
CA ARG A 141 15.03 -3.58 6.47
C ARG A 141 14.44 -4.67 7.37
N GLU A 142 13.38 -4.36 8.12
CA GLU A 142 12.70 -5.31 8.99
C GLU A 142 12.07 -6.47 8.19
N PHE A 143 11.52 -6.20 7.01
CA PHE A 143 11.03 -7.24 6.12
C PHE A 143 12.16 -8.12 5.60
N GLN A 144 13.29 -7.53 5.22
CA GLN A 144 14.49 -8.29 4.85
C GLN A 144 14.95 -9.22 5.97
N GLU A 145 15.06 -8.71 7.20
CA GLU A 145 15.44 -9.49 8.37
C GLU A 145 14.46 -10.63 8.64
N TYR A 146 13.15 -10.34 8.53
CA TYR A 146 12.10 -11.33 8.73
C TYR A 146 12.23 -12.51 7.76
N VAL A 147 12.42 -12.24 6.47
CA VAL A 147 12.52 -13.31 5.47
C VAL A 147 13.85 -14.06 5.55
N VAL A 148 14.93 -13.42 5.98
CA VAL A 148 16.23 -14.09 6.23
C VAL A 148 16.16 -14.97 7.47
N ILE A 149 15.78 -14.37 8.61
CA ILE A 149 15.93 -15.01 9.93
C ILE A 149 14.78 -15.97 10.22
N LYS A 150 13.52 -15.52 10.02
CA LYS A 150 12.36 -16.35 10.34
C LYS A 150 11.98 -17.34 9.25
N CYS A 151 12.16 -16.96 7.99
CA CYS A 151 11.82 -17.86 6.86
C CYS A 151 13.00 -18.67 6.36
N GLY A 152 14.23 -18.39 6.80
CA GLY A 152 15.44 -19.14 6.41
C GLY A 152 15.75 -19.06 4.91
N LEU A 153 15.31 -17.99 4.21
CA LEU A 153 15.46 -17.90 2.76
C LEU A 153 16.86 -17.45 2.35
N SER A 154 17.30 -17.94 1.20
CA SER A 154 18.59 -17.54 0.63
C SER A 154 18.61 -16.06 0.28
N VAL A 155 19.79 -15.43 0.31
CA VAL A 155 20.00 -14.03 -0.07
C VAL A 155 19.44 -13.71 -1.46
N GLU A 156 19.51 -14.64 -2.39
CA GLU A 156 18.97 -14.47 -3.75
C GLU A 156 17.45 -14.39 -3.75
N THR A 157 16.78 -15.25 -2.98
CA THR A 157 15.32 -15.24 -2.83
C THR A 157 14.86 -13.94 -2.15
N VAL A 158 15.55 -13.53 -1.09
CA VAL A 158 15.30 -12.28 -0.38
C VAL A 158 15.45 -11.08 -1.32
N ARG A 159 16.55 -11.05 -2.09
CA ARG A 159 16.78 -10.01 -3.09
C ARG A 159 15.65 -9.94 -4.13
N HIS A 160 15.16 -11.10 -4.55
CA HIS A 160 14.04 -11.20 -5.49
C HIS A 160 12.75 -10.61 -4.88
N TYR A 161 12.40 -10.98 -3.65
CA TYR A 161 11.23 -10.44 -2.96
C TYR A 161 11.31 -8.92 -2.78
N LEU A 162 12.48 -8.42 -2.41
CA LEU A 162 12.69 -6.97 -2.28
C LEU A 162 12.61 -6.25 -3.64
N ALA A 163 13.04 -6.89 -4.74
CA ALA A 163 12.91 -6.33 -6.08
C ALA A 163 11.44 -6.22 -6.51
N LEU A 164 10.60 -7.20 -6.18
CA LEU A 164 9.16 -7.18 -6.44
C LEU A 164 8.46 -6.12 -5.58
N LEU A 165 8.79 -6.02 -4.29
CA LEU A 165 8.30 -4.97 -3.41
C LEU A 165 8.70 -3.58 -3.93
N LYS A 166 9.95 -3.41 -4.36
CA LYS A 166 10.46 -2.18 -4.99
C LYS A 166 9.64 -1.78 -6.22
N ARG A 167 9.25 -2.76 -7.05
CA ARG A 167 8.41 -2.53 -8.23
C ARG A 167 7.03 -2.01 -7.84
N VAL A 168 6.37 -2.65 -6.88
CA VAL A 168 5.04 -2.23 -6.39
C VAL A 168 5.09 -0.84 -5.75
N CYS A 169 6.12 -0.54 -4.94
CA CYS A 169 6.30 0.81 -4.38
C CYS A 169 6.54 1.87 -5.47
N ARG A 170 7.18 1.51 -6.58
CA ARG A 170 7.37 2.42 -7.73
C ARG A 170 6.04 2.68 -8.45
N ILE A 171 5.20 1.66 -8.60
CA ILE A 171 3.85 1.82 -9.16
C ILE A 171 3.03 2.74 -8.26
N ALA A 172 3.02 2.51 -6.94
CA ALA A 172 2.35 3.36 -5.96
C ALA A 172 2.76 4.83 -6.06
N PHE A 173 4.05 5.10 -6.20
CA PHE A 173 4.57 6.45 -6.35
C PHE A 173 4.13 7.09 -7.68
N LYS A 174 4.22 6.36 -8.80
CA LYS A 174 3.80 6.85 -10.12
C LYS A 174 2.30 7.14 -10.22
N GLU A 175 1.48 6.36 -9.53
CA GLU A 175 0.02 6.50 -9.53
C GLU A 175 -0.49 7.47 -8.44
N GLY A 176 0.41 8.08 -7.67
CA GLY A 176 0.04 9.05 -6.63
C GLY A 176 -0.56 8.42 -5.36
N HIS A 177 -0.39 7.12 -5.15
CA HIS A 177 -0.79 6.43 -3.91
C HIS A 177 0.21 6.65 -2.78
N SER A 178 1.40 7.14 -3.11
CA SER A 178 2.46 7.47 -2.17
C SER A 178 3.13 8.78 -2.56
N ASP A 179 3.32 9.67 -1.58
CA ASP A 179 4.03 10.94 -1.78
C ASP A 179 5.54 10.77 -1.86
N LYS A 180 6.05 9.58 -1.50
CA LYS A 180 7.48 9.28 -1.44
C LYS A 180 7.80 7.96 -2.12
N TYR A 181 8.97 7.90 -2.75
CA TYR A 181 9.50 6.63 -3.24
C TYR A 181 10.36 5.96 -2.15
N HIS A 182 9.79 4.96 -1.50
CA HIS A 182 10.36 4.31 -0.29
C HIS A 182 11.69 3.58 -0.51
N PHE A 183 12.09 3.34 -1.75
CA PHE A 183 13.36 2.69 -2.11
C PHE A 183 14.42 3.66 -2.63
N GLU A 184 14.25 4.97 -2.44
CA GLU A 184 15.18 5.98 -2.97
C GLU A 184 16.61 5.76 -2.47
N HIS A 185 16.76 5.56 -1.18
CA HIS A 185 18.07 5.35 -0.53
C HIS A 185 18.37 3.90 -0.20
N TYR A 186 17.45 2.96 -0.50
CA TYR A 186 17.62 1.56 -0.18
C TYR A 186 18.30 0.80 -1.32
N THR A 187 19.44 0.20 -1.02
CA THR A 187 20.18 -0.66 -1.97
C THR A 187 19.85 -2.13 -1.71
N LEU A 188 19.44 -2.84 -2.76
CA LEU A 188 19.19 -4.28 -2.68
C LEU A 188 20.47 -5.03 -2.30
N PRO A 189 20.39 -6.15 -1.54
CA PRO A 189 21.52 -7.01 -1.25
C PRO A 189 22.30 -7.36 -2.53
N LYS A 190 23.63 -7.45 -2.45
CA LYS A 190 24.45 -7.84 -3.59
C LYS A 190 24.10 -9.26 -4.04
N LYS A 191 24.07 -9.46 -5.35
CA LYS A 191 23.95 -10.81 -5.91
C LYS A 191 25.21 -11.59 -5.58
N LEU A 192 25.04 -12.79 -5.04
CA LEU A 192 26.18 -13.71 -4.89
C LEU A 192 26.60 -14.20 -6.27
N GLU A 193 27.85 -13.94 -6.62
CA GLU A 193 28.43 -14.51 -7.85
C GLU A 193 28.59 -16.00 -7.64
N LYS A 194 27.85 -16.78 -8.40
CA LYS A 194 28.05 -18.22 -8.48
C LYS A 194 28.85 -18.48 -9.71
N PRO A 195 29.90 -19.30 -9.62
CA PRO A 195 30.60 -19.74 -10.82
C PRO A 195 29.58 -20.37 -11.78
N PRO A 196 29.75 -20.17 -13.08
CA PRO A 196 28.89 -20.80 -14.07
C PRO A 196 28.95 -22.33 -13.86
N ARG A 197 27.78 -22.97 -13.87
CA ARG A 197 27.71 -24.44 -13.88
C ARG A 197 28.13 -24.91 -15.26
N ALA A 198 29.43 -24.97 -15.48
CA ALA A 198 30.00 -25.62 -16.66
C ALA A 198 30.22 -27.08 -16.32
N LEU A 199 29.93 -27.96 -17.28
CA LEU A 199 30.37 -29.35 -17.21
C LEU A 199 31.88 -29.37 -17.18
N SER A 200 32.43 -30.23 -16.35
CA SER A 200 33.88 -30.52 -16.45
C SER A 200 34.16 -31.15 -17.81
N ARG A 201 35.40 -31.02 -18.26
CA ARG A 201 35.81 -31.64 -19.53
C ARG A 201 35.56 -33.16 -19.52
N GLU A 202 35.79 -33.81 -18.37
CA GLU A 202 35.51 -35.23 -18.17
C GLU A 202 34.02 -35.58 -18.27
N ASP A 203 33.14 -34.73 -17.69
CA ASP A 203 31.69 -34.95 -17.77
C ASP A 203 31.19 -34.71 -19.19
N PHE A 204 31.77 -33.74 -19.91
CA PHE A 204 31.45 -33.51 -21.31
C PHE A 204 31.87 -34.69 -22.20
N GLU A 205 33.06 -35.26 -21.97
CA GLU A 205 33.57 -36.45 -22.71
C GLU A 205 32.69 -37.67 -22.41
N LYS A 206 32.29 -37.89 -21.16
CA LYS A 206 31.31 -38.95 -20.80
C LYS A 206 29.96 -38.79 -21.48
N LEU A 207 29.43 -37.55 -21.60
CA LEU A 207 28.20 -37.32 -22.32
C LEU A 207 28.30 -37.54 -23.82
N ARG A 208 29.43 -37.17 -24.43
CA ARG A 208 29.68 -37.41 -25.84
C ARG A 208 29.76 -38.91 -26.17
N ASP A 209 30.32 -39.71 -25.25
CA ASP A 209 30.50 -41.16 -25.44
C ASP A 209 29.24 -41.99 -25.10
N LEU A 210 28.13 -41.33 -24.76
CA LEU A 210 26.81 -41.92 -24.53
C LEU A 210 25.91 -41.95 -25.79
N GLU A 211 26.33 -41.36 -26.92
CA GLU A 211 25.69 -41.49 -28.24
C GLU A 211 26.33 -42.64 -29.02
#